data_1e08887f8189244f9f2e1d6ddb96d529
#
_entry.id   1e08887f8189244f9f2e1d6ddb96d529
#
_cell.length_a   1.000
_cell.length_b   1.000
_cell.length_c   1.000
_cell.angle_alpha   90.00
_cell.angle_beta   90.00
_cell.angle_gamma   90.00
#
_symmetry.space_group_name_H-M   'P 1'
#
loop_
_entity.id
_entity.type
_entity.pdbx_description
1 polymer ?
#
loop_
_entity_poly.entity_id
_entity_poly.type
_entity_poly.pdbx_seq_one_letter_code
_entity_poly.pdbx_strand_id
1 'polypeptide(L)'
;KEELLMLKERQGSIILCRIKLAEAILLAANEAYHLGMTEEATKLFAGFRTGMGMGGTCGALSGAIGVLSSKYGTREDLKTICADFVAAFEQKLALGTTECRPLAAKYKQRQTLSDAVELTAEALEEFIDKLEGKAPAEGCTLRSEDIKRVKGMGF
;
A
#
# COMPACT_ATOMS: atom_id res chain seq x y z
N LYS A 1 20.88 -10.73 -10.42
CA LYS A 1 20.53 -11.12 -9.00
C LYS A 1 21.52 -10.51 -8.00
N GLU A 2 22.83 -10.57 -8.25
CA GLU A 2 23.88 -9.95 -7.41
C GLU A 2 23.89 -8.43 -7.50
N GLU A 3 23.69 -7.84 -8.65
CA GLU A 3 23.57 -6.39 -8.86
C GLU A 3 22.39 -5.79 -8.08
N LEU A 4 21.29 -6.53 -7.99
CA LEU A 4 20.10 -6.13 -7.22
C LEU A 4 20.34 -6.21 -5.71
N LEU A 5 21.14 -7.19 -5.25
CA LEU A 5 21.58 -7.29 -3.86
C LEU A 5 22.54 -6.16 -3.48
N MET A 6 23.48 -5.83 -4.36
CA MET A 6 24.45 -4.76 -4.17
C MET A 6 23.81 -3.37 -4.14
N LEU A 7 22.72 -3.17 -4.86
CA LEU A 7 21.90 -1.96 -4.73
C LEU A 7 21.15 -1.89 -3.39
N LYS A 8 20.84 -3.04 -2.77
CA LYS A 8 20.25 -3.10 -1.43
C LYS A 8 21.22 -2.67 -0.33
N GLU A 9 22.50 -3.02 -0.43
CA GLU A 9 23.50 -2.72 0.59
C GLU A 9 24.05 -1.28 0.54
N ARG A 10 24.11 -0.67 -0.64
CA ARG A 10 24.70 0.67 -0.82
C ARG A 10 23.79 1.85 -0.47
N GLN A 11 22.49 1.63 -0.28
CA GLN A 11 21.53 2.73 -0.14
C GLN A 11 20.59 2.56 1.06
N GLY A 12 21.04 1.95 2.13
CA GLY A 12 20.32 1.45 3.34
C GLY A 12 19.31 2.42 3.80
N SER A 13 18.81 3.44 3.67
CA SER A 13 17.59 4.11 4.17
C SER A 13 16.80 4.94 3.13
N ILE A 14 17.44 5.34 2.05
CA ILE A 14 16.80 6.16 1.00
C ILE A 14 16.03 5.28 0.01
N ILE A 15 16.43 4.01 -0.12
CA ILE A 15 15.79 3.07 -1.06
C ILE A 15 14.42 2.60 -0.58
N LEU A 16 14.19 2.50 0.72
CA LEU A 16 12.88 2.11 1.25
C LEU A 16 11.79 3.14 0.90
N CYS A 17 12.15 4.42 0.75
CA CYS A 17 11.25 5.43 0.18
C CYS A 17 11.08 5.30 -1.35
N ARG A 18 12.00 4.63 -2.04
CA ARG A 18 11.96 4.43 -3.50
C ARG A 18 11.22 3.17 -3.91
N ILE A 19 11.05 2.22 -3.01
CA ILE A 19 10.28 1.01 -3.30
C ILE A 19 8.79 1.38 -3.21
N LYS A 20 8.22 1.74 -4.26
CA LYS A 20 6.93 1.42 -4.88
C LYS A 20 5.84 1.02 -3.86
N LEU A 21 5.57 1.84 -2.81
CA LEU A 21 4.58 1.52 -1.78
C LEU A 21 3.21 1.22 -2.38
N ALA A 22 2.80 2.02 -3.38
CA ALA A 22 1.55 1.82 -4.09
C ALA A 22 1.54 0.49 -4.85
N GLU A 23 2.61 0.20 -5.58
CA GLU A 23 2.73 -1.03 -6.37
C GLU A 23 2.82 -2.28 -5.46
N ALA A 24 3.47 -2.18 -4.30
CA ALA A 24 3.56 -3.29 -3.35
C ALA A 24 2.19 -3.70 -2.81
N ILE A 25 1.35 -2.72 -2.46
CA ILE A 25 -0.03 -2.97 -2.01
C ILE A 25 -0.86 -3.57 -3.14
N LEU A 26 -0.76 -3.02 -4.35
CA LEU A 26 -1.48 -3.54 -5.52
C LEU A 26 -1.10 -4.97 -5.84
N LEU A 27 0.20 -5.30 -5.85
CA LEU A 27 0.67 -6.64 -6.15
C LEU A 27 0.24 -7.65 -5.09
N ALA A 28 0.39 -7.31 -3.81
CA ALA A 28 -0.04 -8.17 -2.71
C ALA A 28 -1.56 -8.42 -2.75
N ALA A 29 -2.35 -7.37 -2.98
CA ALA A 29 -3.81 -7.48 -3.09
C ALA A 29 -4.24 -8.22 -4.36
N ASN A 30 -3.55 -8.03 -5.48
CA ASN A 30 -3.82 -8.75 -6.72
C ASN A 30 -3.72 -10.26 -6.51
N GLU A 31 -2.73 -10.69 -5.74
CA GLU A 31 -2.54 -12.09 -5.41
C GLU A 31 -3.57 -12.59 -4.39
N ALA A 32 -3.75 -11.86 -3.29
CA ALA A 32 -4.66 -12.27 -2.21
C ALA A 32 -6.14 -12.31 -2.64
N TYR A 33 -6.54 -11.39 -3.50
CA TYR A 33 -7.94 -11.25 -3.94
C TYR A 33 -8.20 -11.69 -5.38
N HIS A 34 -7.18 -12.24 -6.07
CA HIS A 34 -7.28 -12.69 -7.46
C HIS A 34 -7.87 -11.62 -8.40
N LEU A 35 -7.35 -10.40 -8.34
CA LEU A 35 -7.90 -9.25 -9.06
C LEU A 35 -7.66 -9.31 -10.57
N GLY A 36 -6.75 -10.15 -11.04
CA GLY A 36 -6.43 -10.28 -12.45
C GLY A 36 -5.69 -9.07 -13.03
N MET A 37 -5.02 -8.28 -12.18
CA MET A 37 -4.24 -7.12 -12.62
C MET A 37 -2.97 -7.56 -13.34
N THR A 38 -2.68 -6.93 -14.48
CA THR A 38 -1.43 -7.14 -15.21
C THR A 38 -0.28 -6.35 -14.57
N GLU A 39 0.96 -6.71 -14.90
CA GLU A 39 2.13 -5.97 -14.45
C GLU A 39 2.10 -4.50 -14.95
N GLU A 40 1.62 -4.28 -16.17
CA GLU A 40 1.44 -2.96 -16.75
C GLU A 40 0.45 -2.11 -15.94
N ALA A 41 -0.65 -2.71 -15.49
CA ALA A 41 -1.64 -2.03 -14.67
C ALA A 41 -1.04 -1.57 -13.33
N THR A 42 -0.21 -2.40 -12.69
CA THR A 42 0.48 -2.02 -11.44
C THR A 42 1.51 -0.92 -11.66
N LYS A 43 2.19 -0.91 -12.81
CA LYS A 43 3.16 0.15 -13.17
C LYS A 43 2.54 1.53 -13.32
N LEU A 44 1.24 1.64 -13.61
CA LEU A 44 0.54 2.93 -13.65
C LEU A 44 0.62 3.69 -12.33
N PHE A 45 0.84 2.99 -11.23
CA PHE A 45 0.97 3.59 -9.89
C PHE A 45 2.40 4.04 -9.55
N ALA A 46 3.38 3.82 -10.42
CA ALA A 46 4.76 4.22 -10.18
C ALA A 46 4.93 5.73 -9.95
N GLY A 47 4.11 6.56 -10.57
CA GLY A 47 4.12 8.01 -10.41
C GLY A 47 3.59 8.53 -9.07
N PHE A 48 2.91 7.67 -8.29
CA PHE A 48 2.36 8.05 -6.97
C PHE A 48 3.38 7.99 -5.83
N ARG A 49 4.62 7.67 -6.13
CA ARG A 49 5.72 7.63 -5.16
C ARG A 49 5.95 8.98 -4.51
N THR A 50 6.31 8.96 -3.24
CA THR A 50 6.63 10.18 -2.47
C THR A 50 5.52 11.22 -2.56
N GLY A 51 4.26 10.77 -2.54
CA GLY A 51 3.10 11.65 -2.68
C GLY A 51 3.12 12.42 -4.00
N MET A 52 3.19 11.70 -5.13
CA MET A 52 3.34 12.26 -6.49
C MET A 52 4.60 13.15 -6.65
N GLY A 53 5.71 12.76 -5.99
CA GLY A 53 6.98 13.49 -6.04
C GLY A 53 6.99 14.81 -5.27
N MET A 54 5.87 15.25 -4.72
CA MET A 54 5.73 16.56 -4.05
C MET A 54 5.38 16.46 -2.56
N GLY A 55 5.36 15.24 -2.00
CA GLY A 55 5.00 15.00 -0.61
C GLY A 55 3.50 15.12 -0.31
N GLY A 56 2.67 15.07 -1.35
CA GLY A 56 1.21 15.07 -1.26
C GLY A 56 0.64 13.73 -0.81
N THR A 57 -0.44 13.27 -1.41
CA THR A 57 -1.15 12.04 -1.01
C THR A 57 -0.21 10.83 -0.91
N CYS A 58 -0.31 10.11 0.19
CA CYS A 58 0.50 8.93 0.47
C CYS A 58 0.36 7.87 -0.64
N GLY A 59 1.50 7.37 -1.15
CA GLY A 59 1.51 6.34 -2.19
C GLY A 59 0.87 5.02 -1.74
N ALA A 60 0.97 4.65 -0.46
CA ALA A 60 0.30 3.48 0.08
C ALA A 60 -1.23 3.64 0.01
N LEU A 61 -1.74 4.82 0.36
CA LEU A 61 -3.16 5.13 0.21
C LEU A 61 -3.60 5.07 -1.25
N SER A 62 -2.83 5.66 -2.16
CA SER A 62 -3.12 5.62 -3.61
C SER A 62 -3.20 4.17 -4.13
N GLY A 63 -2.27 3.31 -3.69
CA GLY A 63 -2.29 1.88 -4.02
C GLY A 63 -3.52 1.17 -3.48
N ALA A 64 -3.91 1.44 -2.25
CA ALA A 64 -5.11 0.86 -1.64
C ALA A 64 -6.39 1.30 -2.37
N ILE A 65 -6.49 2.56 -2.77
CA ILE A 65 -7.59 3.06 -3.61
C ILE A 65 -7.59 2.33 -4.97
N GLY A 66 -6.42 2.07 -5.54
CA GLY A 66 -6.30 1.24 -6.75
C GLY A 66 -6.86 -0.17 -6.58
N VAL A 67 -6.63 -0.81 -5.45
CA VAL A 67 -7.21 -2.12 -5.11
C VAL A 67 -8.74 -2.05 -5.03
N LEU A 68 -9.27 -1.06 -4.31
CA LEU A 68 -10.72 -0.87 -4.20
C LEU A 68 -11.36 -0.59 -5.56
N SER A 69 -10.69 0.21 -6.40
CA SER A 69 -11.14 0.48 -7.76
C SER A 69 -11.13 -0.76 -8.64
N SER A 70 -10.12 -1.60 -8.53
CA SER A 70 -10.07 -2.87 -9.26
C SER A 70 -11.16 -3.85 -8.80
N LYS A 71 -11.41 -3.93 -7.50
CA LYS A 71 -12.36 -4.88 -6.90
C LYS A 71 -13.82 -4.42 -7.05
N TYR A 72 -14.07 -3.13 -6.92
CA TYR A 72 -15.41 -2.55 -6.82
C TYR A 72 -15.71 -1.48 -7.88
N GLY A 73 -14.89 -1.37 -8.93
CA GLY A 73 -14.95 -0.29 -9.91
C GLY A 73 -16.26 -0.14 -10.68
N THR A 74 -17.07 -1.21 -10.74
CA THR A 74 -18.39 -1.19 -11.38
C THR A 74 -19.52 -0.77 -10.45
N ARG A 75 -19.25 -0.57 -9.15
CA ARG A 75 -20.27 -0.17 -8.17
C ARG A 75 -20.53 1.34 -8.25
N GLU A 76 -21.80 1.71 -8.19
CA GLU A 76 -22.23 3.12 -8.18
C GLU A 76 -21.77 3.87 -6.91
N ASP A 77 -21.61 3.15 -5.80
CA ASP A 77 -21.16 3.70 -4.51
C ASP A 77 -19.64 3.69 -4.33
N LEU A 78 -18.84 3.41 -5.37
CA LEU A 78 -17.38 3.39 -5.29
C LEU A 78 -16.79 4.65 -4.65
N LYS A 79 -17.33 5.81 -4.99
CA LYS A 79 -16.87 7.09 -4.40
C LYS A 79 -17.02 7.11 -2.87
N THR A 80 -18.13 6.60 -2.36
CA THR A 80 -18.37 6.48 -0.92
C THR A 80 -17.44 5.46 -0.30
N ILE A 81 -17.25 4.31 -0.92
CA ILE A 81 -16.30 3.27 -0.48
C ILE A 81 -14.89 3.86 -0.33
N CYS A 82 -14.43 4.60 -1.33
CA CYS A 82 -13.10 5.23 -1.29
C CYS A 82 -13.00 6.28 -0.17
N ALA A 83 -14.02 7.13 0.00
CA ALA A 83 -14.04 8.14 1.06
C ALA A 83 -14.04 7.51 2.46
N ASP A 84 -14.82 6.46 2.68
CA ASP A 84 -14.86 5.72 3.93
C ASP A 84 -13.53 5.03 4.22
N PHE A 85 -12.87 4.50 3.19
CA PHE A 85 -11.54 3.93 3.35
C PHE A 85 -10.48 4.98 3.70
N VAL A 86 -10.54 6.17 3.10
CA VAL A 86 -9.62 7.28 3.46
C VAL A 86 -9.74 7.60 4.95
N ALA A 87 -10.96 7.68 5.49
CA ALA A 87 -11.19 7.89 6.92
C ALA A 87 -10.61 6.76 7.78
N ALA A 88 -10.78 5.50 7.37
CA ALA A 88 -10.21 4.34 8.05
C ALA A 88 -8.66 4.35 8.03
N PHE A 89 -8.08 4.76 6.92
CA PHE A 89 -6.63 4.93 6.77
C PHE A 89 -6.08 6.00 7.73
N GLU A 90 -6.72 7.17 7.80
CA GLU A 90 -6.31 8.25 8.71
C GLU A 90 -6.35 7.81 10.18
N GLN A 91 -7.37 7.07 10.57
CA GLN A 91 -7.49 6.51 11.92
C GLN A 91 -6.41 5.45 12.20
N LYS A 92 -6.17 4.54 11.26
CA LYS A 92 -5.20 3.45 11.44
C LYS A 92 -3.77 3.97 11.58
N LEU A 93 -3.40 4.98 10.81
CA LEU A 93 -2.07 5.58 10.87
C LEU A 93 -1.93 6.63 11.98
N ALA A 94 -3.02 6.96 12.67
CA ALA A 94 -3.05 7.79 13.88
C ALA A 94 -2.40 9.19 13.76
N LEU A 95 -2.40 9.78 12.55
CA LEU A 95 -1.92 11.14 12.30
C LEU A 95 -3.00 12.09 11.78
N GLY A 96 -4.19 11.57 11.46
CA GLY A 96 -5.29 12.36 10.90
C GLY A 96 -4.91 13.05 9.57
N THR A 97 -4.03 12.43 8.78
CA THR A 97 -3.56 12.97 7.50
C THR A 97 -3.40 11.89 6.46
N THR A 98 -3.61 12.28 5.21
CA THR A 98 -3.35 11.45 4.02
C THR A 98 -2.04 11.82 3.33
N GLU A 99 -1.33 12.83 3.82
CA GLU A 99 -0.15 13.37 3.15
C GLU A 99 1.13 12.58 3.44
N CYS A 100 1.93 12.36 2.41
CA CYS A 100 3.17 11.64 2.47
C CYS A 100 4.20 12.28 3.43
N ARG A 101 4.32 13.60 3.44
CA ARG A 101 5.33 14.29 4.26
C ARG A 101 5.25 13.99 5.74
N PRO A 102 4.13 14.24 6.43
CA PRO A 102 4.03 13.94 7.86
C PRO A 102 4.07 12.44 8.15
N LEU A 103 3.51 11.60 7.27
CA LEU A 103 3.57 10.15 7.40
C LEU A 103 5.01 9.64 7.26
N ALA A 104 5.74 10.12 6.26
CA ALA A 104 7.14 9.77 6.08
C ALA A 104 8.01 10.24 7.26
N ALA A 105 7.77 11.43 7.80
CA ALA A 105 8.48 11.93 8.96
C ALA A 105 8.29 11.04 10.20
N LYS A 106 7.04 10.60 10.45
CA LYS A 106 6.72 9.68 11.56
C LYS A 106 7.36 8.30 11.39
N TYR A 107 7.24 7.71 10.22
CA TYR A 107 7.64 6.33 9.97
C TYR A 107 9.09 6.17 9.52
N LYS A 108 9.72 7.22 8.96
CA LYS A 108 11.12 7.22 8.55
C LYS A 108 12.08 7.14 9.74
N GLN A 109 11.74 7.74 10.86
CA GLN A 109 12.58 7.73 12.07
C GLN A 109 12.70 6.34 12.72
N ARG A 110 11.81 5.41 12.38
CA ARG A 110 11.79 4.03 12.94
C ARG A 110 12.37 2.98 12.01
N GLN A 111 13.09 3.35 10.97
CA GLN A 111 13.61 2.45 9.91
C GLN A 111 12.55 1.61 9.18
N THR A 112 11.27 1.96 9.28
CA THR A 112 10.18 1.09 8.87
C THR A 112 9.10 1.84 8.07
N LEU A 113 9.46 2.25 6.85
CA LEU A 113 8.42 2.50 5.84
C LEU A 113 7.57 1.25 5.57
N SER A 114 8.05 0.08 6.00
CA SER A 114 7.25 -1.13 6.07
C SER A 114 6.04 -0.97 6.98
N ASP A 115 6.14 -0.25 8.08
CA ASP A 115 5.03 -0.09 9.02
C ASP A 115 3.86 0.66 8.39
N ALA A 116 4.11 1.71 7.62
CA ALA A 116 3.04 2.42 6.92
C ALA A 116 2.35 1.54 5.87
N VAL A 117 3.12 0.71 5.15
CA VAL A 117 2.56 -0.25 4.18
C VAL A 117 1.79 -1.35 4.89
N GLU A 118 2.33 -1.89 5.96
CA GLU A 118 1.69 -2.95 6.75
C GLU A 118 0.39 -2.44 7.39
N LEU A 119 0.41 -1.26 8.01
CA LEU A 119 -0.79 -0.64 8.58
C LEU A 119 -1.84 -0.30 7.50
N THR A 120 -1.40 0.12 6.31
CA THR A 120 -2.31 0.36 5.20
C THR A 120 -2.93 -0.95 4.70
N ALA A 121 -2.14 -2.01 4.58
CA ALA A 121 -2.62 -3.32 4.20
C ALA A 121 -3.60 -3.90 5.23
N GLU A 122 -3.32 -3.76 6.52
CA GLU A 122 -4.25 -4.13 7.60
C GLU A 122 -5.56 -3.36 7.49
N ALA A 123 -5.49 -2.03 7.34
CA ALA A 123 -6.68 -1.20 7.22
C ALA A 123 -7.52 -1.60 6.00
N LEU A 124 -6.85 -1.90 4.88
CA LEU A 124 -7.51 -2.33 3.64
C LEU A 124 -8.23 -3.66 3.82
N GLU A 125 -7.57 -4.64 4.44
CA GLU A 125 -8.16 -5.96 4.68
C GLU A 125 -9.35 -5.89 5.64
N GLU A 126 -9.19 -5.22 6.77
CA GLU A 126 -10.27 -5.00 7.75
C GLU A 126 -11.47 -4.29 7.10
N PHE A 127 -11.20 -3.31 6.24
CA PHE A 127 -12.23 -2.57 5.52
C PHE A 127 -12.97 -3.43 4.50
N ILE A 128 -12.25 -4.23 3.72
CA ILE A 128 -12.85 -5.15 2.73
C ILE A 128 -13.68 -6.21 3.44
N ASP A 129 -13.17 -6.81 4.50
CA ASP A 129 -13.90 -7.83 5.27
C ASP A 129 -15.19 -7.27 5.86
N LYS A 130 -15.14 -6.06 6.41
CA LYS A 130 -16.34 -5.37 6.92
C LYS A 130 -17.33 -5.07 5.81
N LEU A 131 -16.86 -4.59 4.65
CA LEU A 131 -17.70 -4.27 3.50
C LEU A 131 -18.38 -5.51 2.92
N GLU A 132 -17.71 -6.65 2.93
CA GLU A 132 -18.22 -7.94 2.44
C GLU A 132 -18.96 -8.75 3.53
N GLY A 133 -19.07 -8.23 4.75
CA GLY A 133 -19.75 -8.90 5.87
C GLY A 133 -19.01 -10.13 6.38
N LYS A 134 -17.69 -10.23 6.16
CA LYS A 134 -16.85 -11.31 6.66
C LYS A 134 -16.42 -11.03 8.10
N ALA A 135 -16.28 -12.09 8.90
CA ALA A 135 -15.58 -11.99 10.17
C ALA A 135 -14.10 -11.62 9.92
N PRO A 136 -13.47 -10.77 10.76
CA PRO A 136 -12.06 -10.47 10.63
C PRO A 136 -11.26 -11.77 10.64
N ALA A 137 -10.43 -11.97 9.62
CA ALA A 137 -9.53 -13.09 9.59
C ALA A 137 -8.53 -12.98 10.75
N GLU A 138 -8.21 -14.08 11.40
CA GLU A 138 -7.12 -14.13 12.37
C GLU A 138 -5.80 -13.86 11.64
N GLY A 139 -5.34 -12.62 11.68
CA GLY A 139 -4.15 -12.15 10.99
C GLY A 139 -4.45 -11.55 9.60
N CYS A 140 -3.71 -10.52 9.23
CA CYS A 140 -3.83 -9.86 7.93
C CYS A 140 -3.22 -10.73 6.83
N THR A 141 -4.01 -11.17 5.84
CA THR A 141 -3.52 -11.96 4.69
C THR A 141 -2.64 -11.16 3.75
N LEU A 142 -2.74 -9.83 3.78
CA LEU A 142 -1.85 -8.92 3.02
C LEU A 142 -0.52 -8.64 3.72
N ARG A 143 -0.34 -9.13 4.94
CA ARG A 143 0.58 -8.55 5.91
C ARG A 143 2.03 -9.01 5.81
N SER A 144 2.33 -10.27 5.73
CA SER A 144 3.68 -10.71 6.04
C SER A 144 4.41 -11.38 4.88
N GLU A 145 3.79 -12.36 4.27
CA GLU A 145 4.46 -13.17 3.26
C GLU A 145 4.41 -12.51 1.89
N ASP A 146 3.28 -11.90 1.54
CA ASP A 146 3.08 -11.27 0.24
C ASP A 146 3.87 -9.97 0.12
N ILE A 147 3.85 -9.12 1.16
CA ILE A 147 4.67 -7.91 1.21
C ILE A 147 6.16 -8.27 1.25
N LYS A 148 6.57 -9.30 2.03
CA LYS A 148 7.95 -9.79 2.06
C LYS A 148 8.36 -10.40 0.73
N ARG A 149 7.46 -11.14 0.07
CA ARG A 149 7.72 -11.73 -1.23
C ARG A 149 7.87 -10.66 -2.30
N VAL A 150 6.99 -9.67 -2.34
CA VAL A 150 7.08 -8.52 -3.26
C VAL A 150 8.38 -7.75 -3.02
N LYS A 151 8.77 -7.53 -1.76
CA LYS A 151 10.09 -6.97 -1.43
C LYS A 151 11.24 -7.86 -1.92
N GLY A 152 11.10 -9.18 -1.85
CA GLY A 152 12.06 -10.16 -2.37
C GLY A 152 12.19 -10.16 -3.89
N MET A 153 11.18 -9.71 -4.62
CA MET A 153 11.16 -9.58 -6.08
C MET A 153 11.87 -8.33 -6.61
N GLY A 154 12.44 -7.48 -5.75
CA GLY A 154 13.24 -6.31 -6.16
C GLY A 154 12.43 -5.09 -6.57
N PHE A 155 11.20 -5.02 -6.15
CA PHE A 155 10.37 -3.82 -6.32
C PHE A 155 10.70 -2.73 -5.30
#